data_6acc510d5636e6bf47e3ce7e83c20955
#
_entry.id   6acc510d5636e6bf47e3ce7e83c20955
#
_cell.length_a   1.000
_cell.length_b   1.000
_cell.length_c   1.000
_cell.angle_alpha   90.00
_cell.angle_beta   90.00
_cell.angle_gamma   90.00
#
_symmetry.space_group_name_H-M   'P 1'
#
loop_
_entity.id
_entity.type
_entity.pdbx_description
1 polymer ?
#
loop_
_entity_poly.entity_id
_entity_poly.type
_entity_poly.pdbx_seq_one_letter_code
_entity_poly.pdbx_strand_id
1 'polypeptide(L)'
;MPIKTETLSMSRQAASAGLSGASVLEERRLITILFAGLSGSTALSAKVDPEDVREAVKVCFSYLNTAIIAQGGTVHKHEGDRVIALFGYPAAHEDDPERAVRAGFDMVDVLDSINRVLTLRLRVKTDLRLHVGIASGTVGVGEVGTPEKREVTVTGDPVNLASRLKDAAGRGETLVSEPVYRATRYLFEYKALEPVAVEGIARPLKVFRALKERAKPEPKPGVRGLASPAGHSK
;
A
#
# COMPACT_ATOMS: atom_id res chain seq x y z
N MET A 1 12.36 -71.27 14.54
CA MET A 1 11.56 -70.48 15.49
C MET A 1 11.45 -69.07 14.97
N PRO A 2 10.26 -68.62 14.58
CA PRO A 2 10.13 -67.27 14.01
C PRO A 2 9.92 -66.24 15.11
N ILE A 3 10.64 -65.14 15.06
CA ILE A 3 10.48 -63.95 15.93
C ILE A 3 9.46 -63.06 15.29
N LYS A 4 8.45 -62.71 16.09
CA LYS A 4 7.25 -61.95 15.75
C LYS A 4 7.48 -60.56 15.21
N THR A 5 6.86 -60.29 14.07
CA THR A 5 6.61 -59.00 13.47
C THR A 5 5.36 -58.34 14.10
N GLU A 6 5.51 -57.62 15.18
CA GLU A 6 4.42 -56.86 15.83
C GLU A 6 4.91 -55.60 16.49
N THR A 7 5.45 -54.64 15.73
CA THR A 7 5.77 -53.30 16.28
C THR A 7 5.80 -52.22 15.18
N LEU A 8 4.89 -52.26 14.23
CA LEU A 8 4.84 -51.27 13.14
C LEU A 8 3.43 -50.73 12.81
N SER A 9 2.47 -50.88 13.76
CA SER A 9 1.10 -50.41 13.51
C SER A 9 0.63 -49.28 14.45
N MET A 10 1.43 -48.85 15.43
CA MET A 10 1.00 -47.80 16.38
C MET A 10 1.54 -46.39 16.13
N SER A 11 2.36 -46.17 15.10
CA SER A 11 2.94 -44.83 14.81
C SER A 11 2.24 -44.06 13.67
N ARG A 12 1.13 -44.55 13.13
CA ARG A 12 0.36 -43.88 12.08
C ARG A 12 -0.96 -43.25 12.52
N GLN A 13 -1.37 -43.42 13.76
CA GLN A 13 -2.60 -42.85 14.31
C GLN A 13 -2.42 -41.62 15.23
N ALA A 14 -1.17 -41.26 15.55
CA ALA A 14 -0.88 -40.09 16.39
C ALA A 14 -0.58 -38.82 15.60
N ALA A 15 -0.55 -38.84 14.24
CA ALA A 15 -0.25 -37.71 13.41
C ALA A 15 -1.49 -37.00 12.80
N SER A 16 -2.72 -37.46 13.10
CA SER A 16 -3.96 -36.89 12.55
C SER A 16 -4.84 -36.13 13.57
N ALA A 17 -4.37 -35.93 14.79
CA ALA A 17 -5.16 -35.30 15.87
C ALA A 17 -4.61 -33.97 16.36
N GLY A 18 -4.04 -33.11 15.49
CA GLY A 18 -3.38 -31.87 15.90
C GLY A 18 -3.65 -30.62 15.07
N LEU A 19 -4.50 -30.70 14.06
CA LEU A 19 -4.82 -29.53 13.21
C LEU A 19 -6.33 -29.31 13.02
N SER A 20 -7.08 -29.47 14.11
CA SER A 20 -8.50 -29.10 14.13
C SER A 20 -8.66 -27.88 14.97
N GLY A 21 -8.83 -26.71 14.34
CA GLY A 21 -9.29 -25.56 15.08
C GLY A 21 -8.74 -24.21 14.69
N ALA A 22 -8.78 -23.84 13.44
CA ALA A 22 -9.03 -22.46 13.05
C ALA A 22 -9.55 -22.49 11.60
N SER A 23 -10.85 -22.61 11.45
CA SER A 23 -11.52 -22.26 10.21
C SER A 23 -11.26 -20.78 9.99
N VAL A 24 -10.17 -20.46 9.31
CA VAL A 24 -9.96 -19.12 8.77
C VAL A 24 -11.04 -18.95 7.72
N LEU A 25 -12.11 -18.22 8.05
CA LEU A 25 -13.07 -17.78 7.06
C LEU A 25 -12.34 -16.77 6.17
N GLU A 26 -11.72 -17.26 5.10
CA GLU A 26 -11.07 -16.42 4.10
C GLU A 26 -12.13 -15.84 3.19
N GLU A 27 -12.37 -14.56 3.31
CA GLU A 27 -13.28 -13.80 2.46
C GLU A 27 -12.50 -13.24 1.27
N ARG A 28 -13.03 -13.40 0.06
CA ARG A 28 -12.48 -12.77 -1.15
C ARG A 28 -12.97 -11.34 -1.27
N ARG A 29 -12.04 -10.39 -1.29
CA ARG A 29 -12.33 -8.96 -1.41
C ARG A 29 -11.50 -8.30 -2.50
N LEU A 30 -12.07 -7.32 -3.19
CA LEU A 30 -11.33 -6.41 -4.04
C LEU A 30 -10.72 -5.32 -3.15
N ILE A 31 -9.39 -5.31 -3.06
CA ILE A 31 -8.65 -4.36 -2.20
C ILE A 31 -7.55 -3.70 -3.02
N THR A 32 -7.29 -2.43 -2.76
CA THR A 32 -6.09 -1.74 -3.21
C THR A 32 -5.09 -1.70 -2.08
N ILE A 33 -3.90 -2.24 -2.35
CA ILE A 33 -2.82 -2.40 -1.39
C ILE A 33 -1.72 -1.40 -1.71
N LEU A 34 -1.28 -0.67 -0.70
CA LEU A 34 -0.15 0.24 -0.76
C LEU A 34 0.98 -0.27 0.12
N PHE A 35 2.15 -0.48 -0.48
CA PHE A 35 3.41 -0.67 0.23
C PHE A 35 4.23 0.61 0.13
N ALA A 36 4.73 1.10 1.26
CA ALA A 36 5.69 2.18 1.27
C ALA A 36 6.90 1.80 2.11
N GLY A 37 8.08 1.95 1.53
CA GLY A 37 9.37 1.64 2.16
C GLY A 37 10.21 2.89 2.30
N LEU A 38 10.84 3.07 3.48
CA LEU A 38 11.72 4.18 3.79
C LEU A 38 13.17 3.77 3.51
N SER A 39 13.90 4.57 2.75
CA SER A 39 15.34 4.40 2.51
C SER A 39 16.14 5.59 3.04
N GLY A 40 17.46 5.40 3.20
CA GLY A 40 18.36 6.44 3.71
C GLY A 40 18.62 6.36 5.23
N SER A 41 17.90 5.53 5.97
CA SER A 41 18.10 5.32 7.41
C SER A 41 19.49 4.75 7.75
N THR A 42 20.01 3.84 6.93
CA THR A 42 21.38 3.29 7.07
C THR A 42 22.44 4.37 6.91
N ALA A 43 22.28 5.27 5.93
CA ALA A 43 23.20 6.39 5.75
C ALA A 43 23.10 7.43 6.88
N LEU A 44 21.95 7.54 7.52
CA LEU A 44 21.75 8.36 8.71
C LEU A 44 22.41 7.72 9.92
N SER A 45 22.29 6.39 10.12
CA SER A 45 22.93 5.64 11.23
C SER A 45 24.46 5.75 11.25
N ALA A 46 25.08 6.04 10.11
CA ALA A 46 26.52 6.28 10.05
C ALA A 46 26.94 7.67 10.60
N LYS A 47 25.99 8.55 10.91
CA LYS A 47 26.24 9.96 11.28
C LYS A 47 25.68 10.37 12.63
N VAL A 48 24.72 9.64 13.16
CA VAL A 48 24.05 9.93 14.44
C VAL A 48 23.84 8.65 15.23
N ASP A 49 23.54 8.79 16.51
CA ASP A 49 23.33 7.66 17.40
C ASP A 49 22.14 6.80 16.97
N PRO A 50 22.19 5.47 17.17
CA PRO A 50 21.11 4.55 16.80
C PRO A 50 19.74 4.90 17.42
N GLU A 51 19.75 5.54 18.59
CA GLU A 51 18.54 6.01 19.26
C GLU A 51 17.86 7.14 18.50
N ASP A 52 18.63 8.11 18.04
CA ASP A 52 18.16 9.23 17.24
C ASP A 52 17.61 8.75 15.88
N VAL A 53 18.25 7.75 15.27
CA VAL A 53 17.75 7.13 14.03
C VAL A 53 16.40 6.46 14.25
N ARG A 54 16.26 5.68 15.33
CA ARG A 54 14.98 5.02 15.66
C ARG A 54 13.87 6.04 15.90
N GLU A 55 14.16 7.11 16.62
CA GLU A 55 13.19 8.17 16.87
C GLU A 55 12.81 8.89 15.57
N ALA A 56 13.78 9.21 14.70
CA ALA A 56 13.54 9.80 13.40
C ALA A 56 12.63 8.92 12.51
N VAL A 57 12.91 7.62 12.44
CA VAL A 57 12.10 6.65 11.68
C VAL A 57 10.69 6.54 12.26
N LYS A 58 10.56 6.49 13.59
CA LYS A 58 9.25 6.46 14.27
C LYS A 58 8.41 7.71 13.95
N VAL A 59 9.04 8.89 13.99
CA VAL A 59 8.39 10.15 13.61
C VAL A 59 7.93 10.10 12.15
N CYS A 60 8.79 9.63 11.21
CA CYS A 60 8.40 9.46 9.82
C CYS A 60 7.15 8.59 9.70
N PHE A 61 7.12 7.39 10.29
CA PHE A 61 5.96 6.50 10.20
C PHE A 61 4.69 7.09 10.81
N SER A 62 4.79 7.89 11.87
CA SER A 62 3.63 8.58 12.41
C SER A 62 2.97 9.50 11.38
N TYR A 63 3.76 10.28 10.64
CA TYR A 63 3.25 11.15 9.58
C TYR A 63 2.75 10.37 8.36
N LEU A 64 3.46 9.30 7.96
CA LEU A 64 3.02 8.43 6.87
C LEU A 64 1.67 7.77 7.18
N ASN A 65 1.48 7.30 8.41
CA ASN A 65 0.20 6.76 8.87
C ASN A 65 -0.92 7.82 8.79
N THR A 66 -0.62 9.07 9.18
CA THR A 66 -1.58 10.16 9.09
C THR A 66 -2.02 10.42 7.65
N ALA A 67 -1.08 10.40 6.68
CA ALA A 67 -1.40 10.54 5.26
C ALA A 67 -2.28 9.39 4.74
N ILE A 68 -1.99 8.14 5.13
CA ILE A 68 -2.81 6.97 4.79
C ILE A 68 -4.24 7.14 5.34
N ILE A 69 -4.37 7.46 6.63
CA ILE A 69 -5.67 7.59 7.32
C ILE A 69 -6.48 8.77 6.75
N ALA A 70 -5.84 9.89 6.43
CA ALA A 70 -6.48 11.07 5.84
C ALA A 70 -7.15 10.75 4.49
N GLN A 71 -6.60 9.80 3.73
CA GLN A 71 -7.17 9.30 2.49
C GLN A 71 -8.12 8.10 2.71
N GLY A 72 -8.50 7.79 3.96
CA GLY A 72 -9.42 6.70 4.31
C GLY A 72 -8.82 5.31 4.16
N GLY A 73 -7.50 5.18 4.12
CA GLY A 73 -6.79 3.91 4.16
C GLY A 73 -6.67 3.36 5.58
N THR A 74 -6.56 2.05 5.69
CA THR A 74 -6.29 1.34 6.95
C THR A 74 -4.83 0.94 6.99
N VAL A 75 -4.09 1.38 8.02
CA VAL A 75 -2.73 0.90 8.25
C VAL A 75 -2.83 -0.56 8.71
N HIS A 76 -2.34 -1.47 7.87
CA HIS A 76 -2.42 -2.90 8.16
C HIS A 76 -1.30 -3.33 9.10
N LYS A 77 -0.05 -3.05 8.74
CA LYS A 77 1.11 -3.36 9.60
C LYS A 77 2.36 -2.58 9.19
N HIS A 78 3.34 -2.58 10.12
CA HIS A 78 4.69 -2.14 9.86
C HIS A 78 5.63 -3.35 9.86
N GLU A 79 6.55 -3.39 8.89
CA GLU A 79 7.57 -4.43 8.77
C GLU A 79 8.94 -3.77 8.57
N GLY A 80 9.69 -3.61 9.66
CA GLY A 80 10.99 -2.94 9.60
C GLY A 80 10.87 -1.48 9.15
N ASP A 81 11.37 -1.19 7.97
CA ASP A 81 11.34 0.12 7.32
C ASP A 81 10.17 0.31 6.33
N ARG A 82 9.12 -0.52 6.44
CA ARG A 82 7.96 -0.53 5.55
C ARG A 82 6.67 -0.35 6.30
N VAL A 83 5.69 0.28 5.65
CA VAL A 83 4.28 0.29 6.06
C VAL A 83 3.43 -0.30 4.96
N ILE A 84 2.44 -1.09 5.34
CA ILE A 84 1.45 -1.70 4.46
C ILE A 84 0.09 -1.10 4.82
N ALA A 85 -0.60 -0.59 3.81
CA ALA A 85 -1.93 -0.03 3.96
C ALA A 85 -2.92 -0.67 3.00
N LEU A 86 -4.17 -0.74 3.43
CA LEU A 86 -5.29 -1.30 2.68
C LEU A 86 -6.33 -0.22 2.42
N PHE A 87 -6.80 -0.12 1.19
CA PHE A 87 -7.95 0.68 0.77
C PHE A 87 -9.01 -0.29 0.26
N GLY A 88 -10.23 -0.21 0.82
CA GLY A 88 -11.29 -1.20 0.62
C GLY A 88 -11.45 -2.18 1.78
N TYR A 89 -10.79 -1.92 2.91
CA TYR A 89 -10.95 -2.66 4.15
C TYR A 89 -10.99 -1.69 5.35
N PRO A 90 -11.93 -1.85 6.31
CA PRO A 90 -12.96 -2.90 6.38
C PRO A 90 -14.13 -2.68 5.39
N ALA A 91 -14.31 -1.49 4.86
CA ALA A 91 -15.35 -1.14 3.88
C ALA A 91 -14.73 -0.80 2.52
N ALA A 92 -15.32 -1.35 1.45
CA ALA A 92 -14.89 -1.06 0.08
C ALA A 92 -15.61 0.18 -0.47
N HIS A 93 -14.88 1.00 -1.26
CA HIS A 93 -15.40 2.16 -1.95
C HIS A 93 -14.92 2.13 -3.41
N GLU A 94 -15.69 2.75 -4.31
CA GLU A 94 -15.35 2.78 -5.73
C GLU A 94 -14.05 3.55 -6.02
N ASP A 95 -13.72 4.53 -5.17
CA ASP A 95 -12.55 5.40 -5.28
C ASP A 95 -11.31 4.91 -4.51
N ASP A 96 -11.31 3.68 -4.00
CA ASP A 96 -10.18 3.11 -3.26
C ASP A 96 -8.84 3.20 -4.00
N PRO A 97 -8.75 2.93 -5.34
CA PRO A 97 -7.50 3.11 -6.06
C PRO A 97 -7.05 4.57 -6.14
N GLU A 98 -7.99 5.51 -6.26
CA GLU A 98 -7.73 6.96 -6.31
C GLU A 98 -7.15 7.43 -4.98
N ARG A 99 -7.80 7.06 -3.86
CA ARG A 99 -7.37 7.40 -2.50
C ARG A 99 -6.00 6.83 -2.17
N ALA A 100 -5.70 5.62 -2.64
CA ALA A 100 -4.39 5.01 -2.48
C ALA A 100 -3.29 5.79 -3.21
N VAL A 101 -3.55 6.27 -4.45
CA VAL A 101 -2.58 7.08 -5.21
C VAL A 101 -2.37 8.44 -4.55
N ARG A 102 -3.43 9.11 -4.06
CA ARG A 102 -3.30 10.37 -3.29
C ARG A 102 -2.49 10.16 -2.02
N ALA A 103 -2.77 9.10 -1.26
CA ALA A 103 -1.97 8.78 -0.09
C ALA A 103 -0.49 8.61 -0.43
N GLY A 104 -0.17 7.96 -1.56
CA GLY A 104 1.20 7.84 -2.05
C GLY A 104 1.89 9.19 -2.28
N PHE A 105 1.20 10.16 -2.89
CA PHE A 105 1.72 11.53 -3.08
C PHE A 105 1.87 12.27 -1.75
N ASP A 106 0.84 12.26 -0.90
CA ASP A 106 0.87 12.93 0.40
C ASP A 106 2.02 12.41 1.28
N MET A 107 2.28 11.10 1.22
CA MET A 107 3.40 10.48 1.95
C MET A 107 4.76 10.94 1.42
N VAL A 108 4.93 11.11 0.12
CA VAL A 108 6.17 11.60 -0.48
C VAL A 108 6.39 13.07 -0.10
N ASP A 109 5.36 13.90 -0.22
CA ASP A 109 5.42 15.35 0.06
C ASP A 109 5.71 15.62 1.54
N VAL A 110 5.08 14.89 2.44
CA VAL A 110 5.29 15.07 3.88
C VAL A 110 6.72 14.70 4.29
N LEU A 111 7.33 13.72 3.63
CA LEU A 111 8.69 13.28 3.96
C LEU A 111 9.74 14.36 3.66
N ASP A 112 9.55 15.14 2.60
CA ASP A 112 10.44 16.28 2.32
C ASP A 112 10.40 17.33 3.44
N SER A 113 9.23 17.55 4.03
CA SER A 113 9.09 18.44 5.20
C SER A 113 9.73 17.84 6.46
N ILE A 114 9.58 16.55 6.69
CA ILE A 114 10.21 15.83 7.80
C ILE A 114 11.73 15.89 7.69
N ASN A 115 12.30 15.69 6.50
CA ASN A 115 13.75 15.80 6.29
C ASN A 115 14.30 17.14 6.70
N ARG A 116 13.59 18.24 6.43
CA ARG A 116 14.00 19.60 6.86
C ARG A 116 14.04 19.70 8.38
N VAL A 117 13.00 19.22 9.06
CA VAL A 117 12.91 19.24 10.54
C VAL A 117 14.01 18.37 11.16
N LEU A 118 14.19 17.15 10.66
CA LEU A 118 15.21 16.23 11.16
C LEU A 118 16.63 16.76 10.92
N THR A 119 16.89 17.40 9.78
CA THR A 119 18.19 18.04 9.50
C THR A 119 18.53 19.11 10.54
N LEU A 120 17.56 19.93 10.95
CA LEU A 120 17.75 20.96 11.98
C LEU A 120 17.95 20.33 13.37
N ARG A 121 17.12 19.33 13.72
CA ARG A 121 17.16 18.64 15.02
C ARG A 121 18.46 17.87 15.23
N LEU A 122 18.86 17.07 14.25
CA LEU A 122 20.02 16.20 14.31
C LEU A 122 21.34 16.90 13.94
N ARG A 123 21.27 18.12 13.42
CA ARG A 123 22.42 18.90 12.91
C ARG A 123 23.25 18.17 11.85
N VAL A 124 22.62 17.21 11.14
CA VAL A 124 23.20 16.50 10.01
C VAL A 124 22.21 16.50 8.86
N LYS A 125 22.71 16.57 7.63
CA LYS A 125 21.85 16.50 6.44
C LYS A 125 21.13 15.18 6.41
N THR A 126 19.79 15.22 6.55
CA THR A 126 18.90 14.07 6.46
C THR A 126 18.33 13.97 5.06
N ASP A 127 18.40 12.78 4.46
CA ASP A 127 17.91 12.50 3.10
C ASP A 127 17.19 11.13 3.10
N LEU A 128 16.13 11.06 3.91
CA LEU A 128 15.22 9.92 3.89
C LEU A 128 14.35 9.99 2.64
N ARG A 129 14.11 8.85 1.98
CA ARG A 129 13.31 8.76 0.76
C ARG A 129 12.29 7.64 0.88
N LEU A 130 11.17 7.84 0.21
CA LEU A 130 10.09 6.88 0.17
C LEU A 130 10.05 6.21 -1.20
N HIS A 131 9.71 4.93 -1.20
CA HIS A 131 9.43 4.11 -2.38
C HIS A 131 8.02 3.57 -2.21
N VAL A 132 7.12 3.84 -3.14
CA VAL A 132 5.70 3.46 -3.01
C VAL A 132 5.30 2.54 -4.15
N GLY A 133 4.67 1.42 -3.81
CA GLY A 133 4.08 0.48 -4.76
C GLY A 133 2.60 0.26 -4.45
N ILE A 134 1.74 0.39 -5.46
CA ILE A 134 0.28 0.27 -5.31
C ILE A 134 -0.26 -0.74 -6.31
N ALA A 135 -0.98 -1.74 -5.82
CA ALA A 135 -1.66 -2.71 -6.65
C ALA A 135 -3.10 -2.94 -6.18
N SER A 136 -4.00 -3.20 -7.12
CA SER A 136 -5.40 -3.50 -6.84
C SER A 136 -5.77 -4.84 -7.45
N GLY A 137 -6.56 -5.61 -6.72
CA GLY A 137 -7.09 -6.89 -7.18
C GLY A 137 -7.78 -7.67 -6.08
N THR A 138 -8.28 -8.86 -6.44
CA THR A 138 -8.94 -9.76 -5.49
C THR A 138 -7.91 -10.43 -4.60
N VAL A 139 -8.11 -10.36 -3.30
CA VAL A 139 -7.28 -10.97 -2.25
C VAL A 139 -8.14 -11.82 -1.33
N GLY A 140 -7.51 -12.78 -0.67
CA GLY A 140 -8.07 -13.47 0.49
C GLY A 140 -7.84 -12.63 1.74
N VAL A 141 -8.89 -12.37 2.50
CA VAL A 141 -8.82 -11.70 3.80
C VAL A 141 -9.28 -12.70 4.86
N GLY A 142 -8.44 -12.94 5.83
CA GLY A 142 -8.73 -13.84 6.94
C GLY A 142 -8.26 -13.26 8.27
N GLU A 143 -8.74 -13.81 9.37
CA GLU A 143 -8.24 -13.51 10.70
C GLU A 143 -7.44 -14.69 11.23
N VAL A 144 -6.24 -14.43 11.70
CA VAL A 144 -5.36 -15.43 12.31
C VAL A 144 -5.05 -15.01 13.73
N GLY A 145 -5.06 -15.97 14.66
CA GLY A 145 -4.70 -15.72 16.05
C GLY A 145 -5.66 -16.36 17.05
N THR A 146 -5.50 -16.00 18.32
CA THR A 146 -6.37 -16.42 19.42
C THR A 146 -7.58 -15.47 19.57
N PRO A 147 -8.65 -15.86 20.30
CA PRO A 147 -9.76 -14.96 20.55
C PRO A 147 -9.38 -13.61 21.15
N GLU A 148 -8.26 -13.57 21.92
CA GLU A 148 -7.76 -12.37 22.59
C GLU A 148 -6.85 -11.52 21.68
N LYS A 149 -6.23 -12.13 20.66
CA LYS A 149 -5.33 -11.43 19.74
C LYS A 149 -5.53 -11.95 18.31
N ARG A 150 -6.36 -11.26 17.55
CA ARG A 150 -6.60 -11.54 16.14
C ARG A 150 -5.85 -10.54 15.27
N GLU A 151 -5.19 -11.06 14.26
CA GLU A 151 -4.54 -10.25 13.25
C GLU A 151 -5.21 -10.52 11.90
N VAL A 152 -5.56 -9.46 11.20
CA VAL A 152 -6.06 -9.56 9.83
C VAL A 152 -4.90 -9.96 8.93
N THR A 153 -5.10 -10.99 8.14
CA THR A 153 -4.13 -11.44 7.14
C THR A 153 -4.71 -11.22 5.75
N VAL A 154 -3.89 -10.67 4.86
CA VAL A 154 -4.27 -10.42 3.46
C VAL A 154 -3.30 -11.18 2.57
N THR A 155 -3.84 -12.05 1.70
CA THR A 155 -3.06 -12.95 0.83
C THR A 155 -3.50 -12.83 -0.62
N GLY A 156 -2.57 -12.98 -1.55
CA GLY A 156 -2.85 -13.00 -2.99
C GLY A 156 -1.85 -12.23 -3.83
N ASP A 157 -1.95 -12.39 -5.15
CA ASP A 157 -1.04 -11.77 -6.12
C ASP A 157 -0.92 -10.23 -5.99
N PRO A 158 -2.01 -9.46 -5.69
CA PRO A 158 -1.90 -8.03 -5.53
C PRO A 158 -0.99 -7.60 -4.37
N VAL A 159 -0.90 -8.39 -3.29
CA VAL A 159 -0.01 -8.12 -2.16
C VAL A 159 1.45 -8.21 -2.59
N ASN A 160 1.79 -9.31 -3.26
CA ASN A 160 3.14 -9.54 -3.79
C ASN A 160 3.51 -8.49 -4.83
N LEU A 161 2.55 -8.15 -5.71
CA LEU A 161 2.76 -7.15 -6.75
C LEU A 161 3.03 -5.76 -6.15
N ALA A 162 2.24 -5.32 -5.18
CA ALA A 162 2.46 -4.02 -4.53
C ALA A 162 3.84 -3.94 -3.86
N SER A 163 4.28 -5.02 -3.19
CA SER A 163 5.62 -5.12 -2.62
C SER A 163 6.72 -4.99 -3.70
N ARG A 164 6.58 -5.70 -4.82
CA ARG A 164 7.54 -5.66 -5.94
C ARG A 164 7.59 -4.28 -6.61
N LEU A 165 6.42 -3.64 -6.78
CA LEU A 165 6.36 -2.27 -7.31
C LEU A 165 7.10 -1.30 -6.39
N LYS A 166 6.94 -1.42 -5.08
CA LYS A 166 7.70 -0.64 -4.11
C LYS A 166 9.20 -0.87 -4.25
N ASP A 167 9.65 -2.12 -4.44
CA ASP A 167 11.08 -2.45 -4.62
C ASP A 167 11.64 -1.90 -5.94
N ALA A 168 10.82 -1.82 -6.99
CA ALA A 168 11.19 -1.27 -8.28
C ALA A 168 11.09 0.27 -8.35
N ALA A 169 10.40 0.91 -7.40
CA ALA A 169 10.23 2.35 -7.36
C ALA A 169 11.56 3.07 -7.08
N GLY A 170 11.83 4.14 -7.81
CA GLY A 170 12.90 5.06 -7.51
C GLY A 170 12.61 5.89 -6.24
N ARG A 171 13.60 6.68 -5.83
CA ARG A 171 13.49 7.54 -4.64
C ARG A 171 12.42 8.62 -4.84
N GLY A 172 11.40 8.62 -4.00
CA GLY A 172 10.25 9.54 -4.09
C GLY A 172 9.27 9.17 -5.22
N GLU A 173 9.31 7.95 -5.74
CA GLU A 173 8.42 7.52 -6.79
C GLU A 173 7.26 6.67 -6.25
N THR A 174 6.09 6.84 -6.87
CA THR A 174 4.91 6.01 -6.67
C THR A 174 4.66 5.21 -7.94
N LEU A 175 4.84 3.88 -7.87
CA LEU A 175 4.54 2.96 -8.96
C LEU A 175 3.20 2.28 -8.75
N VAL A 176 2.46 2.12 -9.83
CA VAL A 176 1.14 1.50 -9.78
C VAL A 176 1.00 0.36 -10.79
N SER A 177 0.19 -0.64 -10.45
CA SER A 177 -0.19 -1.73 -11.34
C SER A 177 -1.16 -1.26 -12.43
N GLU A 178 -1.30 -2.05 -13.50
CA GLU A 178 -2.22 -1.76 -14.61
C GLU A 178 -3.69 -1.59 -14.14
N PRO A 179 -4.26 -2.40 -13.22
CA PRO A 179 -5.59 -2.16 -12.68
C PRO A 179 -5.74 -0.78 -12.02
N VAL A 180 -4.79 -0.35 -11.19
CA VAL A 180 -4.81 0.98 -10.56
C VAL A 180 -4.72 2.08 -11.62
N TYR A 181 -3.80 1.96 -12.59
CA TYR A 181 -3.69 2.90 -13.70
C TYR A 181 -5.00 3.05 -14.47
N ARG A 182 -5.65 1.93 -14.83
CA ARG A 182 -6.91 1.95 -15.57
C ARG A 182 -8.02 2.66 -14.82
N ALA A 183 -8.11 2.44 -13.51
CA ALA A 183 -9.10 3.06 -12.65
C ALA A 183 -8.89 4.57 -12.46
N THR A 184 -7.63 5.05 -12.57
CA THR A 184 -7.26 6.41 -12.11
C THR A 184 -6.63 7.30 -13.18
N ARG A 185 -6.42 6.81 -14.42
CA ARG A 185 -5.71 7.52 -15.50
C ARG A 185 -6.33 8.86 -15.93
N TYR A 186 -7.58 9.07 -15.63
CA TYR A 186 -8.28 10.31 -15.93
C TYR A 186 -8.09 11.37 -14.83
N LEU A 187 -7.68 10.94 -13.63
CA LEU A 187 -7.43 11.83 -12.48
C LEU A 187 -5.95 12.20 -12.34
N PHE A 188 -5.05 11.28 -12.72
CA PHE A 188 -3.62 11.48 -12.55
C PHE A 188 -2.87 11.38 -13.88
N GLU A 189 -1.72 12.04 -13.95
CA GLU A 189 -0.76 11.86 -15.03
C GLU A 189 0.18 10.70 -14.72
N TYR A 190 0.45 9.89 -15.73
CA TYR A 190 1.29 8.70 -15.60
C TYR A 190 2.35 8.65 -16.70
N LYS A 191 3.50 8.06 -16.36
CA LYS A 191 4.50 7.62 -17.30
C LYS A 191 4.51 6.09 -17.30
N ALA A 192 4.28 5.48 -18.47
CA ALA A 192 4.50 4.04 -18.64
C ALA A 192 6.01 3.73 -18.52
N LEU A 193 6.32 2.68 -17.79
CA LEU A 193 7.68 2.16 -17.64
C LEU A 193 7.84 0.88 -18.45
N GLU A 194 9.10 0.44 -18.64
CA GLU A 194 9.37 -0.87 -19.19
C GLU A 194 8.71 -1.95 -18.34
N PRO A 195 8.12 -2.97 -18.97
CA PRO A 195 7.48 -4.06 -18.25
C PRO A 195 8.45 -4.74 -17.27
N VAL A 196 8.01 -4.93 -16.02
CA VAL A 196 8.83 -5.55 -14.98
C VAL A 196 8.55 -7.05 -14.93
N ALA A 197 9.62 -7.85 -15.01
CA ALA A 197 9.53 -9.28 -14.74
C ALA A 197 9.33 -9.48 -13.23
N VAL A 198 8.28 -10.19 -12.84
CA VAL A 198 7.97 -10.52 -11.45
C VAL A 198 8.10 -12.02 -11.27
N GLU A 199 8.90 -12.43 -10.29
CA GLU A 199 9.09 -13.85 -9.96
C GLU A 199 7.74 -14.52 -9.65
N GLY A 200 7.49 -15.68 -10.28
CA GLY A 200 6.21 -16.40 -10.16
C GLY A 200 5.12 -15.94 -11.12
N ILE A 201 5.34 -14.89 -11.94
CA ILE A 201 4.40 -14.43 -12.96
C ILE A 201 5.02 -14.63 -14.35
N ALA A 202 4.36 -15.44 -15.18
CA ALA A 202 4.88 -15.88 -16.48
C ALA A 202 5.06 -14.75 -17.51
N ARG A 203 4.43 -13.59 -17.33
CA ARG A 203 4.48 -12.45 -18.26
C ARG A 203 4.95 -11.19 -17.56
N PRO A 204 5.83 -10.37 -18.18
CA PRO A 204 6.19 -9.07 -17.66
C PRO A 204 4.93 -8.20 -17.44
N LEU A 205 4.87 -7.56 -16.29
CA LEU A 205 3.74 -6.73 -15.90
C LEU A 205 3.96 -5.29 -16.34
N LYS A 206 2.90 -4.69 -16.88
CA LYS A 206 2.90 -3.26 -17.19
C LYS A 206 2.85 -2.46 -15.89
N VAL A 207 3.78 -1.54 -15.77
CA VAL A 207 3.97 -0.69 -14.61
C VAL A 207 3.90 0.77 -15.02
N PHE A 208 3.30 1.59 -14.19
CA PHE A 208 3.12 3.01 -14.45
C PHE A 208 3.62 3.81 -13.25
N ARG A 209 4.39 4.87 -13.52
CA ARG A 209 4.78 5.84 -12.52
C ARG A 209 3.74 6.95 -12.47
N ALA A 210 3.13 7.15 -11.30
CA ALA A 210 2.26 8.28 -11.05
C ALA A 210 3.12 9.55 -10.92
N LEU A 211 2.71 10.63 -11.59
CA LEU A 211 3.50 11.88 -11.65
C LEU A 211 2.86 12.99 -10.81
N LYS A 212 1.60 13.25 -11.05
CA LYS A 212 0.83 14.30 -10.36
C LYS A 212 -0.68 14.12 -10.59
N GLU A 213 -1.47 14.78 -9.77
CA GLU A 213 -2.91 14.91 -10.02
C GLU A 213 -3.16 15.90 -11.16
N ARG A 214 -4.13 15.58 -12.02
CA ARG A 214 -4.56 16.48 -13.09
C ARG A 214 -5.36 17.62 -12.49
N ALA A 215 -5.15 18.84 -13.01
CA ALA A 215 -6.02 19.95 -12.66
C ALA A 215 -7.47 19.59 -13.01
N LYS A 216 -8.40 19.81 -12.07
CA LYS A 216 -9.82 19.70 -12.38
C LYS A 216 -10.12 20.68 -13.54
N PRO A 217 -10.83 20.24 -14.60
CA PRO A 217 -11.27 21.16 -15.64
C PRO A 217 -12.09 22.26 -14.96
N GLU A 218 -11.68 23.52 -15.18
CA GLU A 218 -12.49 24.66 -14.72
C GLU A 218 -13.90 24.52 -15.28
N PRO A 219 -14.95 24.74 -14.47
CA PRO A 219 -16.31 24.76 -14.97
C PRO A 219 -16.36 25.83 -16.06
N LYS A 220 -16.70 25.42 -17.30
CA LYS A 220 -16.90 26.38 -18.41
C LYS A 220 -17.85 27.46 -17.90
N PRO A 221 -17.53 28.76 -18.04
CA PRO A 221 -18.42 29.82 -17.64
C PRO A 221 -19.76 29.58 -18.33
N GLY A 222 -20.79 29.42 -17.50
CA GLY A 222 -22.12 29.11 -17.98
C GLY A 222 -22.55 30.15 -19.02
N VAL A 223 -23.02 29.69 -20.16
CA VAL A 223 -23.71 30.53 -21.14
C VAL A 223 -24.82 31.23 -20.37
N ARG A 224 -24.68 32.53 -20.11
CA ARG A 224 -25.73 33.36 -19.53
C ARG A 224 -26.96 33.18 -20.43
N GLY A 225 -28.00 32.57 -19.87
CA GLY A 225 -29.28 32.41 -20.55
C GLY A 225 -29.74 33.71 -21.14
N LEU A 226 -30.02 33.70 -22.41
CA LEU A 226 -30.71 34.78 -23.11
C LEU A 226 -32.01 35.11 -22.32
N ALA A 227 -32.04 36.32 -21.75
CA ALA A 227 -33.22 36.86 -21.13
C ALA A 227 -34.33 36.85 -22.19
N SER A 228 -35.45 36.16 -21.95
CA SER A 228 -36.66 36.24 -22.73
C SER A 228 -37.15 37.70 -22.75
N PRO A 229 -37.47 38.27 -23.92
CA PRO A 229 -38.07 39.58 -23.97
C PRO A 229 -39.50 39.52 -23.39
N ALA A 230 -39.75 40.38 -22.42
CA ALA A 230 -41.05 40.59 -21.82
C ALA A 230 -42.07 40.97 -22.93
N GLY A 231 -43.09 40.11 -23.13
CA GLY A 231 -44.21 40.42 -23.98
C GLY A 231 -45.06 41.57 -23.43
N HIS A 232 -45.18 42.63 -24.19
CA HIS A 232 -46.19 43.62 -23.99
C HIS A 232 -47.56 43.02 -24.34
N SER A 233 -48.48 43.03 -23.40
CA SER A 233 -49.91 42.89 -23.67
C SER A 233 -50.62 44.20 -23.30
N LYS A 234 -51.40 44.63 -24.24
CA LYS A 234 -52.35 45.69 -24.12
C LYS A 234 -53.49 45.40 -23.12
#